data_39be2975bb208c1314ce0f0ae5af0739
#
_entry.id   39be2975bb208c1314ce0f0ae5af0739
#
_cell.length_a   1.000
_cell.length_b   1.000
_cell.length_c   1.000
_cell.angle_alpha   90.00
_cell.angle_beta   90.00
_cell.angle_gamma   90.00
#
_symmetry.space_group_name_H-M   'P 1'
#
loop_
_entity.id
_entity.type
_entity.pdbx_description
1 polymer ?
#
loop_
_entity_poly.entity_id
_entity_poly.type
_entity_poly.pdbx_seq_one_letter_code
_entity_poly.pdbx_strand_id
1 'polypeptide(L)'
;MGVKNYLIEGVSCTGKTSVCDELRRRGYHSINGDRDLAYWGDPKTGEPLDGSAYEHHTWIWDVDKVRALVADQSHAASFFCGGSRNFDRFIDLFDGVFVLEVDLDTLNRRLAARPEDEWGDHVVGDHGRASEREFIARLHATKEDIPKNAITIDATAPLSRVVDAILGNANLVSP
;
A
#
# COMPACT_ATOMS: atom_id res chain seq x y z
N MET A 1 19.86 7.87 17.07
CA MET A 1 19.49 6.95 16.00
C MET A 1 18.82 7.77 14.90
N GLY A 2 19.13 7.52 13.64
CA GLY A 2 18.47 8.23 12.53
C GLY A 2 17.00 7.84 12.40
N VAL A 3 16.21 8.70 11.76
CA VAL A 3 14.83 8.44 11.40
C VAL A 3 14.76 7.25 10.44
N LYS A 4 13.76 6.40 10.61
CA LYS A 4 13.52 5.22 9.77
C LYS A 4 12.22 5.37 9.01
N ASN A 5 12.25 5.04 7.73
CA ASN A 5 11.08 5.08 6.86
C ASN A 5 10.81 3.70 6.27
N TYR A 6 9.57 3.25 6.35
CA TYR A 6 9.15 1.92 5.90
C TYR A 6 7.98 2.03 4.92
N LEU A 7 8.06 1.25 3.84
CA LEU A 7 6.95 1.09 2.89
C LEU A 7 6.18 -0.20 3.22
N ILE A 8 4.86 -0.11 3.24
CA ILE A 8 3.94 -1.25 3.40
C ILE A 8 3.07 -1.35 2.15
N GLU A 9 3.37 -2.34 1.35
CA GLU A 9 2.77 -2.62 0.04
C GLU A 9 1.90 -3.90 0.10
N GLY A 10 1.21 -4.21 -0.96
CA GLY A 10 0.38 -5.40 -1.14
C GLY A 10 -0.79 -5.13 -2.09
N VAL A 11 -1.33 -6.16 -2.72
CA VAL A 11 -2.50 -6.01 -3.59
C VAL A 11 -3.71 -5.45 -2.83
N SER A 12 -4.72 -4.99 -3.53
CA SER A 12 -5.97 -4.53 -2.91
C SER A 12 -6.55 -5.59 -1.97
N CYS A 13 -7.17 -5.16 -0.89
CA CYS A 13 -7.79 -6.00 0.14
C CYS A 13 -6.83 -6.87 0.98
N THR A 14 -5.52 -6.66 0.92
CA THR A 14 -4.57 -7.30 1.86
C THR A 14 -4.55 -6.66 3.25
N GLY A 15 -5.13 -5.46 3.41
CA GLY A 15 -5.29 -4.80 4.71
C GLY A 15 -4.37 -3.61 4.95
N LYS A 16 -3.77 -3.01 3.93
CA LYS A 16 -2.87 -1.84 4.04
C LYS A 16 -3.46 -0.69 4.87
N THR A 17 -4.71 -0.30 4.57
CA THR A 17 -5.41 0.77 5.31
C THR A 17 -5.58 0.41 6.79
N SER A 18 -6.01 -0.81 7.08
CA SER A 18 -6.18 -1.27 8.47
C SER A 18 -4.86 -1.28 9.23
N VAL A 19 -3.78 -1.70 8.58
CA VAL A 19 -2.42 -1.66 9.17
C VAL A 19 -1.99 -0.22 9.43
N CYS A 20 -2.23 0.70 8.49
CA CYS A 20 -1.95 2.12 8.64
C CYS A 20 -2.66 2.71 9.88
N ASP A 21 -3.94 2.43 10.02
CA ASP A 21 -4.75 2.94 11.13
C ASP A 21 -4.33 2.31 12.47
N GLU A 22 -4.00 1.04 12.51
CA GLU A 22 -3.51 0.36 13.72
C GLU A 22 -2.13 0.88 14.14
N LEU A 23 -1.21 1.13 13.20
CA LEU A 23 0.07 1.77 13.50
C LEU A 23 -0.14 3.17 14.11
N ARG A 24 -1.06 3.95 13.56
CA ARG A 24 -1.41 5.27 14.09
C ARG A 24 -2.01 5.17 15.49
N ARG A 25 -2.91 4.21 15.71
CA ARG A 25 -3.50 3.94 17.03
C ARG A 25 -2.45 3.57 18.09
N ARG A 26 -1.36 2.90 17.66
CA ARG A 26 -0.21 2.56 18.52
C ARG A 26 0.80 3.70 18.70
N GLY A 27 0.53 4.90 18.17
CA GLY A 27 1.37 6.08 18.33
C GLY A 27 2.50 6.22 17.31
N TYR A 28 2.52 5.39 16.26
CA TYR A 28 3.46 5.54 15.16
C TYR A 28 2.97 6.54 14.11
N HIS A 29 3.90 7.28 13.52
CA HIS A 29 3.61 8.10 12.35
C HIS A 29 3.34 7.20 11.15
N SER A 30 2.12 7.26 10.60
CA SER A 30 1.74 6.49 9.43
C SER A 30 0.95 7.32 8.42
N ILE A 31 1.31 7.17 7.17
CA ILE A 31 0.76 7.88 6.01
C ILE A 31 -0.04 6.89 5.17
N ASN A 32 -1.29 7.20 4.89
CA ASN A 32 -2.07 6.44 3.91
C ASN A 32 -1.73 6.96 2.51
N GLY A 33 -0.80 6.28 1.84
CA GLY A 33 -0.28 6.73 0.56
C GLY A 33 -1.34 6.82 -0.53
N ASP A 34 -2.32 5.93 -0.50
CA ASP A 34 -3.41 5.93 -1.50
C ASP A 34 -4.35 7.14 -1.35
N ARG A 35 -4.42 7.74 -0.14
CA ARG A 35 -5.23 8.95 0.12
C ARG A 35 -4.42 10.24 0.06
N ASP A 36 -3.21 10.20 0.58
CA ASP A 36 -2.42 11.40 0.86
C ASP A 36 -1.43 11.74 -0.26
N LEU A 37 -1.01 10.74 -1.03
CA LEU A 37 0.08 10.86 -2.01
C LEU A 37 -0.33 10.50 -3.43
N ALA A 38 -1.36 9.66 -3.60
CA ALA A 38 -1.67 9.07 -4.89
C ALA A 38 -2.51 9.98 -5.78
N TYR A 39 -2.30 9.84 -7.06
CA TYR A 39 -3.07 10.46 -8.14
C TYR A 39 -2.92 9.65 -9.44
N TRP A 40 -3.75 9.94 -10.40
CA TRP A 40 -3.65 9.37 -11.73
C TRP A 40 -2.62 10.14 -12.55
N GLY A 41 -1.52 9.49 -12.90
CA GLY A 41 -0.40 10.11 -13.61
C GLY A 41 0.42 9.10 -14.41
N ASP A 42 1.24 9.60 -15.30
CA ASP A 42 2.22 8.80 -16.05
C ASP A 42 3.32 8.32 -15.08
N PRO A 43 3.54 7.00 -14.94
CA PRO A 43 4.51 6.47 -13.97
C PRO A 43 5.96 6.84 -14.28
N LYS A 44 6.27 7.22 -15.52
CA LYS A 44 7.63 7.60 -15.94
C LYS A 44 7.90 9.08 -15.75
N THR A 45 6.94 9.92 -16.15
CA THR A 45 7.11 11.39 -16.09
C THR A 45 6.56 11.98 -14.80
N GLY A 46 5.51 11.41 -14.23
CA GLY A 46 4.76 11.95 -13.10
C GLY A 46 3.72 13.00 -13.54
N GLU A 47 3.51 13.19 -14.83
CA GLU A 47 2.50 14.14 -15.31
C GLU A 47 1.09 13.63 -15.01
N PRO A 48 0.19 14.47 -14.46
CA PRO A 48 -1.19 14.10 -14.23
C PRO A 48 -1.90 13.73 -15.53
N LEU A 49 -2.74 12.70 -15.46
CA LEU A 49 -3.57 12.25 -16.58
C LEU A 49 -5.01 12.76 -16.42
N ASP A 50 -5.68 12.98 -17.55
CA ASP A 50 -7.11 13.24 -17.56
C ASP A 50 -7.92 11.95 -17.36
N GLY A 51 -9.20 12.07 -17.00
CA GLY A 51 -10.07 10.97 -16.64
C GLY A 51 -10.31 9.88 -17.71
N SER A 52 -9.82 10.07 -18.93
CA SER A 52 -9.94 9.09 -20.03
C SER A 52 -8.85 8.02 -20.03
N ALA A 53 -7.78 8.23 -19.25
CA ALA A 53 -6.60 7.38 -19.21
C ALA A 53 -6.39 6.69 -17.84
N TYR A 54 -7.46 6.52 -17.05
CA TYR A 54 -7.39 5.89 -15.73
C TYR A 54 -7.30 4.37 -15.86
N GLU A 55 -6.10 3.86 -15.66
CA GLU A 55 -5.82 2.43 -15.63
C GLU A 55 -4.97 2.11 -14.39
N HIS A 56 -4.99 0.84 -13.95
CA HIS A 56 -4.25 0.43 -12.75
C HIS A 56 -2.78 0.89 -12.77
N HIS A 57 -2.10 0.78 -13.89
CA HIS A 57 -0.69 1.14 -14.00
C HIS A 57 -0.43 2.67 -13.96
N THR A 58 -1.47 3.50 -14.01
CA THR A 58 -1.38 4.96 -13.90
C THR A 58 -1.68 5.48 -12.49
N TRP A 59 -1.93 4.59 -11.51
CA TRP A 59 -2.05 4.95 -10.10
C TRP A 59 -0.68 5.11 -9.47
N ILE A 60 -0.26 6.35 -9.29
CA ILE A 60 1.10 6.71 -8.87
C ILE A 60 1.09 7.62 -7.65
N TRP A 61 2.23 7.67 -6.94
CA TRP A 61 2.44 8.61 -5.86
C TRP A 61 3.26 9.81 -6.29
N ASP A 62 2.95 10.96 -5.70
CA ASP A 62 3.72 12.19 -5.84
C ASP A 62 5.11 12.02 -5.20
N VAL A 63 6.12 11.90 -6.05
CA VAL A 63 7.50 11.61 -5.64
C VAL A 63 8.08 12.74 -4.76
N ASP A 64 7.73 14.00 -5.04
CA ASP A 64 8.24 15.14 -4.28
C ASP A 64 7.61 15.20 -2.89
N LYS A 65 6.33 14.86 -2.77
CA LYS A 65 5.69 14.69 -1.45
C LYS A 65 6.30 13.52 -0.67
N VAL A 66 6.57 12.37 -1.32
CA VAL A 66 7.25 11.24 -0.67
C VAL A 66 8.61 11.69 -0.14
N ARG A 67 9.42 12.37 -0.96
CA ARG A 67 10.73 12.89 -0.56
C ARG A 67 10.65 13.85 0.61
N ALA A 68 9.69 14.78 0.59
CA ALA A 68 9.51 15.74 1.68
C ALA A 68 9.15 15.05 3.01
N LEU A 69 8.26 14.05 2.97
CA LEU A 69 7.86 13.29 4.16
C LEU A 69 8.98 12.39 4.69
N VAL A 70 9.76 11.75 3.82
CA VAL A 70 10.93 10.95 4.20
C VAL A 70 12.02 11.83 4.84
N ALA A 71 12.16 13.06 4.40
CA ALA A 71 13.12 14.02 4.94
C ALA A 71 12.69 14.60 6.30
N ASP A 72 11.44 14.43 6.71
CA ASP A 72 10.94 14.89 8.00
C ASP A 72 11.56 14.08 9.15
N GLN A 73 12.28 14.75 10.03
CA GLN A 73 13.01 14.17 11.18
C GLN A 73 12.18 14.20 12.47
N SER A 74 10.92 14.59 12.42
CA SER A 74 10.08 14.80 13.63
C SER A 74 9.64 13.48 14.29
N HIS A 75 9.72 12.35 13.57
CA HIS A 75 9.34 11.03 14.06
C HIS A 75 10.50 10.05 13.97
N ALA A 76 10.66 9.18 14.98
CA ALA A 76 11.73 8.15 14.98
C ALA A 76 11.51 7.09 13.89
N ALA A 77 10.25 6.82 13.53
CA ALA A 77 9.87 5.93 12.45
C ALA A 77 8.59 6.40 11.77
N SER A 78 8.53 6.28 10.45
CA SER A 78 7.35 6.59 9.64
C SER A 78 7.02 5.41 8.73
N PHE A 79 5.73 5.12 8.61
CA PHE A 79 5.22 4.04 7.78
C PHE A 79 4.35 4.60 6.66
N PHE A 80 4.64 4.23 5.43
CA PHE A 80 3.91 4.62 4.24
C PHE A 80 3.13 3.41 3.73
N CYS A 81 1.81 3.45 3.82
CA CYS A 81 0.95 2.32 3.51
C CYS A 81 0.15 2.59 2.24
N GLY A 82 0.28 1.73 1.25
CA GLY A 82 -0.45 1.87 -0.01
C GLY A 82 0.25 1.18 -1.16
N GLY A 83 -0.27 1.34 -2.36
CA GLY A 83 0.30 0.80 -3.59
C GLY A 83 0.58 1.88 -4.63
N SER A 84 1.72 1.81 -5.29
CA SER A 84 2.10 2.77 -6.31
C SER A 84 2.75 2.10 -7.52
N ARG A 85 2.43 2.56 -8.71
CA ARG A 85 3.00 2.02 -9.96
C ARG A 85 4.29 2.70 -10.38
N ASN A 86 4.76 3.68 -9.60
CA ASN A 86 6.05 4.34 -9.78
C ASN A 86 6.98 4.21 -8.55
N PHE A 87 6.82 3.15 -7.76
CA PHE A 87 7.61 2.95 -6.54
C PHE A 87 9.13 2.87 -6.82
N ASP A 88 9.54 2.44 -8.00
CA ASP A 88 10.93 2.41 -8.46
C ASP A 88 11.61 3.80 -8.40
N ARG A 89 10.84 4.87 -8.44
CA ARG A 89 11.35 6.26 -8.36
C ARG A 89 11.69 6.72 -6.95
N PHE A 90 11.28 5.98 -5.93
CA PHE A 90 11.46 6.39 -4.53
C PHE A 90 11.71 5.25 -3.56
N ILE A 91 11.71 4.00 -3.99
CA ILE A 91 11.86 2.84 -3.11
C ILE A 91 13.19 2.86 -2.32
N ASP A 92 14.25 3.39 -2.92
CA ASP A 92 15.56 3.52 -2.28
C ASP A 92 15.59 4.53 -1.12
N LEU A 93 14.53 5.31 -0.95
CA LEU A 93 14.39 6.22 0.19
C LEU A 93 13.92 5.52 1.47
N PHE A 94 13.46 4.27 1.37
CA PHE A 94 12.94 3.49 2.49
C PHE A 94 14.01 2.58 3.08
N ASP A 95 14.04 2.50 4.41
CA ASP A 95 14.94 1.60 5.17
C ASP A 95 14.48 0.14 5.09
N GLY A 96 13.23 -0.09 4.76
CA GLY A 96 12.66 -1.42 4.56
C GLY A 96 11.31 -1.39 3.86
N VAL A 97 11.00 -2.49 3.19
CA VAL A 97 9.74 -2.68 2.48
C VAL A 97 9.08 -3.95 2.99
N PHE A 98 7.84 -3.83 3.42
CA PHE A 98 6.97 -4.93 3.83
C PHE A 98 5.89 -5.15 2.80
N VAL A 99 5.62 -6.40 2.47
CA VAL A 99 4.51 -6.77 1.57
C VAL A 99 3.51 -7.60 2.34
N LEU A 100 2.28 -7.12 2.41
CA LEU A 100 1.17 -7.85 3.01
C LEU A 100 0.69 -8.91 2.04
N GLU A 101 0.73 -10.17 2.43
CA GLU A 101 0.19 -11.28 1.67
C GLU A 101 -0.94 -11.98 2.42
N VAL A 102 -1.93 -12.45 1.67
CA VAL A 102 -3.01 -13.31 2.14
C VAL A 102 -3.14 -14.49 1.18
N ASP A 103 -3.71 -15.61 1.63
CA ASP A 103 -4.11 -16.67 0.73
C ASP A 103 -5.28 -16.26 -0.18
N LEU A 104 -5.48 -16.97 -1.27
CA LEU A 104 -6.50 -16.65 -2.27
C LEU A 104 -7.92 -16.70 -1.68
N ASP A 105 -8.21 -17.63 -0.77
CA ASP A 105 -9.54 -17.75 -0.15
C ASP A 105 -9.83 -16.54 0.74
N THR A 106 -8.85 -16.09 1.50
CA THR A 106 -8.94 -14.86 2.30
C THR A 106 -9.12 -13.63 1.41
N LEU A 107 -8.37 -13.54 0.32
CA LEU A 107 -8.50 -12.44 -0.64
C LEU A 107 -9.91 -12.39 -1.22
N ASN A 108 -10.40 -13.51 -1.74
CA ASN A 108 -11.74 -13.61 -2.34
C ASN A 108 -12.85 -13.26 -1.34
N ARG A 109 -12.74 -13.73 -0.10
CA ARG A 109 -13.69 -13.40 0.96
C ARG A 109 -13.69 -11.90 1.28
N ARG A 110 -12.53 -11.27 1.37
CA ARG A 110 -12.40 -9.81 1.60
C ARG A 110 -12.93 -9.00 0.43
N LEU A 111 -12.64 -9.40 -0.80
CA LEU A 111 -13.17 -8.77 -2.01
C LEU A 111 -14.69 -8.88 -2.09
N ALA A 112 -15.26 -10.03 -1.71
CA ALA A 112 -16.71 -10.22 -1.69
C ALA A 112 -17.41 -9.37 -0.63
N ALA A 113 -16.74 -9.10 0.50
CA ALA A 113 -17.25 -8.30 1.61
C ALA A 113 -16.95 -6.79 1.47
N ARG A 114 -16.26 -6.38 0.40
CA ARG A 114 -15.84 -4.98 0.20
C ARG A 114 -17.06 -4.07 0.03
N PRO A 115 -17.20 -3.00 0.83
CA PRO A 115 -18.27 -2.02 0.68
C PRO A 115 -18.29 -1.37 -0.71
N GLU A 116 -19.47 -0.95 -1.16
CA GLU A 116 -19.62 -0.37 -2.50
C GLU A 116 -18.84 0.94 -2.67
N ASP A 117 -18.77 1.74 -1.63
CA ASP A 117 -18.06 3.03 -1.59
C ASP A 117 -16.53 2.90 -1.47
N GLU A 118 -16.03 1.71 -1.25
CA GLU A 118 -14.58 1.44 -1.23
C GLU A 118 -14.02 0.98 -2.58
N TRP A 119 -14.88 0.72 -3.58
CA TRP A 119 -14.45 0.51 -4.96
C TRP A 119 -14.12 1.86 -5.59
N GLY A 120 -12.98 1.95 -6.28
CA GLY A 120 -12.61 3.22 -6.94
C GLY A 120 -13.66 3.70 -7.96
N ASP A 121 -13.71 4.98 -8.22
CA ASP A 121 -14.71 5.61 -9.13
C ASP A 121 -14.68 5.05 -10.55
N HIS A 122 -13.58 4.41 -10.95
CA HIS A 122 -13.44 3.72 -12.24
C HIS A 122 -14.15 2.35 -12.28
N VAL A 123 -14.56 1.82 -11.12
CA VAL A 123 -15.23 0.51 -11.01
C VAL A 123 -16.73 0.72 -10.97
N VAL A 124 -17.39 0.65 -12.12
CA VAL A 124 -18.83 0.93 -12.26
C VAL A 124 -19.65 -0.35 -12.40
N GLY A 125 -20.63 -0.51 -11.51
CA GLY A 125 -21.60 -1.59 -11.53
C GLY A 125 -21.04 -3.00 -11.28
N ASP A 126 -21.89 -4.02 -11.38
CA ASP A 126 -21.51 -5.41 -11.07
C ASP A 126 -20.45 -5.97 -12.02
N HIS A 127 -20.53 -5.60 -13.30
CA HIS A 127 -19.55 -6.02 -14.30
C HIS A 127 -18.16 -5.40 -14.01
N GLY A 128 -18.11 -4.13 -13.67
CA GLY A 128 -16.85 -3.47 -13.28
C GLY A 128 -16.22 -4.12 -12.03
N ARG A 129 -17.04 -4.42 -11.03
CA ARG A 129 -16.58 -5.14 -9.82
C ARG A 129 -16.07 -6.55 -10.11
N ALA A 130 -16.73 -7.28 -11.02
CA ALA A 130 -16.26 -8.61 -11.42
C ALA A 130 -14.91 -8.55 -12.13
N SER A 131 -14.74 -7.63 -13.07
CA SER A 131 -13.48 -7.41 -13.79
C SER A 131 -12.35 -7.00 -12.85
N GLU A 132 -12.63 -6.12 -11.89
CA GLU A 132 -11.63 -5.68 -10.91
C GLU A 132 -11.21 -6.82 -9.97
N ARG A 133 -12.16 -7.71 -9.56
CA ARG A 133 -11.82 -8.91 -8.78
C ARG A 133 -10.89 -9.85 -9.52
N GLU A 134 -11.18 -10.12 -10.80
CA GLU A 134 -10.32 -10.95 -11.65
C GLU A 134 -8.92 -10.34 -11.80
N PHE A 135 -8.86 -9.05 -12.00
CA PHE A 135 -7.61 -8.31 -12.10
C PHE A 135 -6.78 -8.41 -10.81
N ILE A 136 -7.40 -8.16 -9.64
CA ILE A 136 -6.72 -8.25 -8.34
C ILE A 136 -6.27 -9.70 -8.07
N ALA A 137 -7.07 -10.70 -8.40
CA ALA A 137 -6.70 -12.11 -8.25
C ALA A 137 -5.49 -12.47 -9.14
N ARG A 138 -5.43 -11.93 -10.35
CA ARG A 138 -4.27 -12.09 -11.25
C ARG A 138 -3.01 -11.46 -10.65
N LEU A 139 -3.09 -10.21 -10.18
CA LEU A 139 -1.95 -9.54 -9.52
C LEU A 139 -1.45 -10.32 -8.30
N HIS A 140 -2.37 -10.84 -7.50
CA HIS A 140 -2.05 -11.70 -6.37
C HIS A 140 -1.28 -12.96 -6.79
N ALA A 141 -1.69 -13.57 -7.90
CA ALA A 141 -1.05 -14.79 -8.40
C ALA A 141 0.32 -14.52 -9.05
N THR A 142 0.43 -13.44 -9.82
CA THR A 142 1.67 -13.12 -10.59
C THR A 142 2.70 -12.37 -9.77
N LYS A 143 2.28 -11.63 -8.74
CA LYS A 143 3.13 -10.76 -7.91
C LYS A 143 3.96 -9.74 -8.72
N GLU A 144 3.49 -9.39 -9.91
CA GLU A 144 4.23 -8.55 -10.85
C GLU A 144 4.40 -7.10 -10.35
N ASP A 145 3.48 -6.65 -9.50
CA ASP A 145 3.47 -5.27 -8.94
C ASP A 145 4.12 -5.18 -7.55
N ILE A 146 4.81 -6.22 -7.11
CA ILE A 146 5.40 -6.27 -5.79
C ILE A 146 6.90 -5.93 -5.85
N PRO A 147 7.38 -5.02 -4.99
CA PRO A 147 8.80 -4.73 -4.90
C PRO A 147 9.64 -5.96 -4.61
N LYS A 148 10.73 -6.15 -5.35
CA LYS A 148 11.70 -7.21 -5.10
C LYS A 148 12.45 -6.93 -3.78
N ASN A 149 12.86 -7.99 -3.09
CA ASN A 149 13.56 -7.91 -1.80
C ASN A 149 12.72 -7.35 -0.63
N ALA A 150 11.39 -7.30 -0.76
CA ALA A 150 10.51 -6.97 0.33
C ALA A 150 10.39 -8.12 1.34
N ILE A 151 10.15 -7.78 2.60
CA ILE A 151 9.82 -8.74 3.65
C ILE A 151 8.33 -9.06 3.57
N THR A 152 7.99 -10.32 3.32
CA THR A 152 6.59 -10.75 3.29
C THR A 152 6.03 -10.88 4.69
N ILE A 153 4.86 -10.30 4.91
CA ILE A 153 4.09 -10.37 6.15
C ILE A 153 2.77 -11.11 5.89
N ASP A 154 2.53 -12.18 6.63
CA ASP A 154 1.26 -12.90 6.58
C ASP A 154 0.13 -12.04 7.17
N ALA A 155 -0.71 -11.51 6.28
CA ALA A 155 -1.85 -10.67 6.63
C ALA A 155 -3.17 -11.46 6.76
N THR A 156 -3.13 -12.79 6.80
CA THR A 156 -4.28 -13.63 7.20
C THR A 156 -4.47 -13.64 8.71
N ALA A 157 -3.39 -13.38 9.46
CA ALA A 157 -3.40 -13.29 10.90
C ALA A 157 -4.26 -12.10 11.40
N PRO A 158 -4.66 -12.10 12.70
CA PRO A 158 -5.30 -10.93 13.29
C PRO A 158 -4.46 -9.66 13.14
N LEU A 159 -5.11 -8.51 12.92
CA LEU A 159 -4.45 -7.23 12.63
C LEU A 159 -3.34 -6.88 13.64
N SER A 160 -3.56 -7.12 14.93
CA SER A 160 -2.56 -6.87 15.97
C SER A 160 -1.27 -7.66 15.73
N ARG A 161 -1.39 -8.93 15.30
CA ARG A 161 -0.24 -9.80 14.99
C ARG A 161 0.49 -9.37 13.72
N VAL A 162 -0.25 -8.92 12.72
CA VAL A 162 0.34 -8.35 11.48
C VAL A 162 1.21 -7.16 11.83
N VAL A 163 0.70 -6.22 12.63
CA VAL A 163 1.46 -5.04 13.05
C VAL A 163 2.62 -5.41 13.97
N ASP A 164 2.45 -6.38 14.90
CA ASP A 164 3.56 -6.90 15.72
C ASP A 164 4.70 -7.45 14.84
N ALA A 165 4.37 -8.18 13.78
CA ALA A 165 5.35 -8.72 12.84
C ALA A 165 6.09 -7.61 12.08
N ILE A 166 5.39 -6.57 11.63
CA ILE A 166 6.00 -5.40 10.98
C ILE A 166 6.96 -4.71 11.94
N LEU A 167 6.53 -4.38 13.15
CA LEU A 167 7.34 -3.70 14.15
C LEU A 167 8.55 -4.53 14.58
N GLY A 168 8.38 -5.84 14.74
CA GLY A 168 9.48 -6.76 15.06
C GLY A 168 10.55 -6.79 13.97
N ASN A 169 10.14 -6.87 12.69
CA ASN A 169 11.08 -6.83 11.57
C ASN A 169 11.74 -5.44 11.39
N ALA A 170 11.05 -4.37 11.77
CA ALA A 170 11.62 -3.02 11.80
C ALA A 170 12.53 -2.77 13.01
N ASN A 171 12.68 -3.73 13.91
CA ASN A 171 13.39 -3.60 15.19
C ASN A 171 12.84 -2.44 16.07
N LEU A 172 11.53 -2.24 16.01
CA LEU A 172 10.82 -1.26 16.81
C LEU A 172 10.06 -1.98 17.93
N VAL A 173 10.21 -1.50 19.15
CA VAL A 173 9.45 -1.99 20.31
C VAL A 173 8.16 -1.17 20.37
N SER A 174 7.02 -1.83 20.59
CA SER A 174 5.78 -1.10 20.89
C SER A 174 6.00 -0.17 22.08
N PRO A 175 5.63 1.10 21.96
CA PRO A 175 5.77 2.07 23.05
C PRO A 175 4.89 1.71 24.25
#